data_e8e17e58d54e2aa9ea03eec79fd0652b
#
_entry.id   e8e17e58d54e2aa9ea03eec79fd0652b
#
_cell.length_a   1.000
_cell.length_b   1.000
_cell.length_c   1.000
_cell.angle_alpha   90.00
_cell.angle_beta   90.00
_cell.angle_gamma   90.00
#
_symmetry.space_group_name_H-M   'P 1'
#
loop_
_entity.id
_entity.type
_entity.pdbx_description
1 polymer ?
#
loop_
_entity_poly.entity_id
_entity_poly.type
_entity_poly.pdbx_seq_one_letter_code
_entity_poly.pdbx_strand_id
1 'polypeptide(L)'
;MVFNTGAALLDAIVLAVVSKEPEGTYGYKITQEVRQVIELSESTLYPVLRRLQKDGCMEVYDQECGGRNRRLTPRGTDQLLMYVSEWRQYSGKISGILEGGNRYE
;
A
#
# COMPACT_ATOMS: atom_id res chain seq x y z
N MET A 1 3.68 17.26 6.45
CA MET A 1 4.54 16.11 6.10
C MET A 1 4.60 15.95 4.60
N VAL A 2 5.78 15.67 4.07
CA VAL A 2 5.95 15.46 2.64
C VAL A 2 5.74 13.98 2.32
N PHE A 3 4.87 13.70 1.35
CA PHE A 3 4.61 12.33 0.93
C PHE A 3 5.82 11.80 0.16
N ASN A 4 6.34 10.67 0.62
CA ASN A 4 7.48 10.03 -0.03
C ASN A 4 6.97 9.10 -1.12
N THR A 5 7.14 9.50 -2.38
CA THR A 5 6.63 8.74 -3.51
C THR A 5 7.34 7.39 -3.69
N GLY A 6 8.51 7.21 -3.09
CA GLY A 6 9.16 5.90 -3.11
C GLY A 6 8.56 4.96 -2.08
N ALA A 7 8.98 5.13 -0.82
CA ALA A 7 8.59 4.20 0.24
C ALA A 7 7.12 4.32 0.61
N ALA A 8 6.63 5.54 0.82
CA ALA A 8 5.26 5.73 1.29
C ALA A 8 4.23 5.31 0.25
N LEU A 9 4.50 5.57 -1.02
CA LEU A 9 3.57 5.18 -2.07
C LEU A 9 3.45 3.66 -2.16
N LEU A 10 4.56 2.95 -2.10
CA LEU A 10 4.54 1.50 -2.14
C LEU A 10 3.84 0.92 -0.93
N ASP A 11 4.13 1.46 0.26
CA ASP A 11 3.44 1.04 1.47
C ASP A 11 1.93 1.24 1.34
N ALA A 12 1.51 2.40 0.82
CA ALA A 12 0.09 2.71 0.64
C ALA A 12 -0.58 1.73 -0.31
N ILE A 13 0.07 1.40 -1.41
CA ILE A 13 -0.47 0.45 -2.38
C ILE A 13 -0.63 -0.93 -1.75
N VAL A 14 0.38 -1.39 -1.03
CA VAL A 14 0.33 -2.71 -0.38
C VAL A 14 -0.78 -2.74 0.67
N LEU A 15 -0.85 -1.73 1.52
CA LEU A 15 -1.90 -1.68 2.55
C LEU A 15 -3.30 -1.63 1.92
N ALA A 16 -3.44 -0.89 0.82
CA ALA A 16 -4.73 -0.80 0.13
C ALA A 16 -5.15 -2.15 -0.45
N VAL A 17 -4.20 -2.87 -1.04
CA VAL A 17 -4.49 -4.19 -1.59
C VAL A 17 -4.93 -5.15 -0.48
N VAL A 18 -4.22 -5.16 0.64
CA VAL A 18 -4.57 -6.04 1.76
C VAL A 18 -5.91 -5.63 2.37
N SER A 19 -6.24 -4.36 2.38
CA SER A 19 -7.50 -3.87 2.96
C SER A 19 -8.74 -4.37 2.22
N LYS A 20 -8.59 -4.79 0.96
CA LYS A 20 -9.72 -5.33 0.19
C LYS A 20 -10.17 -6.68 0.72
N GLU A 21 -9.34 -7.35 1.49
CA GLU A 21 -9.64 -8.67 2.04
C GLU A 21 -9.61 -8.59 3.55
N PRO A 22 -10.71 -8.13 4.18
CA PRO A 22 -10.71 -7.95 5.63
C PRO A 22 -10.42 -9.23 6.40
N GLU A 23 -10.74 -10.38 5.82
CA GLU A 23 -10.48 -11.67 6.46
C GLU A 23 -9.07 -12.17 6.17
N GLY A 24 -8.34 -11.45 5.34
CA GLY A 24 -6.96 -11.80 5.05
C GLY A 24 -6.72 -12.32 3.66
N THR A 25 -5.49 -12.21 3.21
CA THR A 25 -5.07 -12.68 1.90
C THR A 25 -3.61 -13.16 2.00
N TYR A 26 -3.16 -13.93 1.04
CA TYR A 26 -1.81 -14.49 1.10
C TYR A 26 -0.84 -13.68 0.25
N GLY A 27 0.45 -13.82 0.59
CA GLY A 27 1.50 -13.00 0.02
C GLY A 27 1.56 -13.00 -1.50
N TYR A 28 1.42 -14.18 -2.11
CA TYR A 28 1.47 -14.28 -3.56
C TYR A 28 0.37 -13.45 -4.23
N LYS A 29 -0.85 -13.52 -3.68
CA LYS A 29 -1.96 -12.75 -4.23
C LYS A 29 -1.72 -11.25 -4.06
N ILE A 30 -1.19 -10.86 -2.91
CA ILE A 30 -0.84 -9.46 -2.66
C ILE A 30 0.15 -8.97 -3.72
N THR A 31 1.21 -9.73 -3.95
CA THR A 31 2.23 -9.32 -4.92
C THR A 31 1.67 -9.26 -6.32
N GLN A 32 0.79 -10.17 -6.70
CA GLN A 32 0.18 -10.14 -8.02
C GLN A 32 -0.66 -8.90 -8.22
N GLU A 33 -1.47 -8.53 -7.23
CA GLU A 33 -2.33 -7.36 -7.34
C GLU A 33 -1.52 -6.07 -7.35
N VAL A 34 -0.47 -5.99 -6.53
CA VAL A 34 0.40 -4.81 -6.53
C VAL A 34 1.08 -4.65 -7.89
N ARG A 35 1.51 -5.76 -8.47
CA ARG A 35 2.21 -5.72 -9.76
C ARG A 35 1.32 -5.33 -10.93
N GLN A 36 0.01 -5.36 -10.77
CA GLN A 36 -0.90 -4.83 -11.78
C GLN A 36 -0.88 -3.30 -11.80
N VAL A 37 -0.48 -2.69 -10.71
CA VAL A 37 -0.48 -1.23 -10.57
C VAL A 37 0.91 -0.66 -10.80
N ILE A 38 1.93 -1.37 -10.32
CA ILE A 38 3.30 -0.88 -10.39
C ILE A 38 4.23 -2.05 -10.72
N GLU A 39 5.19 -1.79 -11.58
CA GLU A 39 6.12 -2.82 -12.03
C GLU A 39 7.23 -3.02 -10.99
N LEU A 40 7.12 -4.12 -10.25
CA LEU A 40 8.10 -4.47 -9.23
C LEU A 40 8.26 -5.98 -9.17
N SER A 41 9.44 -6.44 -8.77
CA SER A 41 9.66 -7.86 -8.58
C SER A 41 9.14 -8.31 -7.22
N GLU A 42 8.90 -9.61 -7.10
CA GLU A 42 8.50 -10.19 -5.82
C GLU A 42 9.58 -9.97 -4.76
N SER A 43 10.84 -10.02 -5.17
CA SER A 43 11.95 -9.83 -4.23
C SER A 43 11.95 -8.42 -3.64
N THR A 44 11.36 -7.45 -4.31
CA THR A 44 11.20 -6.10 -3.78
C THR A 44 10.00 -6.01 -2.85
N LEU A 45 8.94 -6.74 -3.14
CA LEU A 45 7.69 -6.64 -2.39
C LEU A 45 7.70 -7.39 -1.06
N TYR A 46 8.31 -8.57 -1.01
CA TYR A 46 8.32 -9.35 0.24
C TYR A 46 8.99 -8.63 1.41
N PRO A 47 10.10 -7.92 1.22
CA PRO A 47 10.64 -7.11 2.32
C PRO A 47 9.67 -6.05 2.83
N VAL A 48 8.87 -5.46 1.94
CA VAL A 48 7.87 -4.46 2.33
C VAL A 48 6.81 -5.12 3.21
N LEU A 49 6.33 -6.30 2.81
CA LEU A 49 5.35 -7.04 3.61
C LEU A 49 5.88 -7.35 5.00
N ARG A 50 7.13 -7.82 5.07
CA ARG A 50 7.75 -8.13 6.36
C ARG A 50 7.91 -6.91 7.24
N ARG A 51 8.30 -5.78 6.64
CA ARG A 51 8.47 -4.54 7.40
C ARG A 51 7.14 -4.02 7.94
N LEU A 52 6.10 -4.04 7.11
CA LEU A 52 4.77 -3.61 7.56
C LEU A 52 4.22 -4.51 8.66
N GLN A 53 4.52 -5.80 8.58
CA GLN A 53 4.15 -6.73 9.63
C GLN A 53 4.91 -6.41 10.92
N LYS A 54 6.21 -6.18 10.82
CA LYS A 54 7.04 -5.84 11.96
C LYS A 54 6.58 -4.53 12.62
N ASP A 55 6.14 -3.58 11.80
CA ASP A 55 5.67 -2.30 12.30
C ASP A 55 4.27 -2.37 12.90
N GLY A 56 3.65 -3.53 12.89
CA GLY A 56 2.34 -3.71 13.48
C GLY A 56 1.17 -3.31 12.59
N CYS A 57 1.42 -3.07 11.30
CA CYS A 57 0.37 -2.69 10.36
C CYS A 57 -0.37 -3.88 9.78
N MET A 58 0.25 -5.05 9.81
CA MET A 58 -0.37 -6.29 9.36
C MET A 58 -0.10 -7.39 10.36
N GLU A 59 -1.03 -8.32 10.47
CA GLU A 59 -0.80 -9.53 11.22
C GLU A 59 -0.85 -10.72 10.29
N VAL A 60 -0.06 -11.75 10.63
CA VAL A 60 0.03 -12.97 9.86
C VAL A 60 -0.59 -14.08 10.68
N TYR A 61 -1.37 -14.92 10.02
CA TYR A 61 -1.93 -16.10 10.68
C TYR A 61 -1.96 -17.26 9.69
N ASP A 62 -1.90 -18.46 10.24
CA ASP A 62 -1.94 -19.66 9.42
C ASP A 62 -3.37 -20.12 9.24
N GLN A 63 -3.69 -20.55 8.02
CA GLN A 63 -4.99 -21.13 7.75
C GLN A 63 -4.90 -22.66 7.84
N GLU A 64 -6.06 -23.28 8.07
CA GLU A 64 -6.13 -24.72 8.16
C GLU A 64 -5.60 -25.42 6.92
N CYS A 65 -5.69 -24.76 5.78
CA CYS A 65 -5.20 -25.31 4.51
C CYS A 65 -3.71 -25.11 4.30
N GLY A 66 -3.00 -24.61 5.31
CA GLY A 66 -1.56 -24.51 5.26
C GLY A 66 -1.01 -23.26 4.58
N GLY A 67 -1.78 -22.20 4.45
CA GLY A 67 -1.31 -20.96 3.89
C GLY A 67 -1.06 -19.90 4.95
N ARG A 68 -0.12 -18.99 4.70
CA ARG A 68 0.10 -17.85 5.56
C ARG A 68 -0.70 -16.67 5.02
N ASN A 69 -1.66 -16.25 5.80
CA ASN A 69 -2.50 -15.12 5.42
C ASN A 69 -2.13 -13.87 6.19
N ARG A 70 -2.35 -12.74 5.55
CA ARG A 70 -2.08 -11.43 6.14
C ARG A 70 -3.34 -10.59 6.07
N ARG A 71 -3.57 -9.81 7.13
CA ARG A 71 -4.67 -8.85 7.15
C ARG A 71 -4.20 -7.60 7.89
N LEU A 72 -4.88 -6.48 7.65
CA LEU A 72 -4.53 -5.25 8.34
C LEU A 72 -4.92 -5.34 9.81
N THR A 73 -4.09 -4.74 10.64
CA THR A 73 -4.43 -4.44 12.02
C THR A 73 -5.15 -3.08 12.06
N PRO A 74 -5.75 -2.70 13.20
CA PRO A 74 -6.26 -1.33 13.32
C PRO A 74 -5.20 -0.27 13.04
N ARG A 75 -3.96 -0.52 13.46
CA ARG A 75 -2.86 0.38 13.16
C ARG A 75 -2.60 0.48 11.66
N GLY A 76 -2.69 -0.65 10.95
CA GLY A 76 -2.52 -0.66 9.50
C GLY A 76 -3.61 0.10 8.79
N THR A 77 -4.84 -0.02 9.27
CA THR A 77 -5.96 0.73 8.71
C THR A 77 -5.76 2.23 8.91
N ASP A 78 -5.34 2.64 10.10
CA ASP A 78 -5.07 4.06 10.37
C ASP A 78 -3.94 4.57 9.51
N GLN A 79 -2.89 3.77 9.33
CA GLN A 79 -1.76 4.15 8.49
C GLN A 79 -2.19 4.32 7.04
N LEU A 80 -3.05 3.41 6.55
CA LEU A 80 -3.58 3.50 5.20
C LEU A 80 -4.38 4.79 5.00
N LEU A 81 -5.25 5.11 5.97
CA LEU A 81 -6.06 6.32 5.86
C LEU A 81 -5.18 7.58 5.83
N MET A 82 -4.12 7.59 6.62
CA MET A 82 -3.18 8.70 6.61
C MET A 82 -2.49 8.81 5.24
N TYR A 83 -2.03 7.70 4.69
CA TYR A 83 -1.40 7.70 3.38
C TYR A 83 -2.36 8.16 2.29
N VAL A 84 -3.62 7.74 2.34
CA VAL A 84 -4.61 8.16 1.36
C VAL A 84 -4.80 9.67 1.41
N SER A 85 -4.88 10.23 2.61
CA SER A 85 -5.01 11.67 2.77
C SER A 85 -3.80 12.42 2.21
N GLU A 86 -2.61 11.95 2.54
CA GLU A 86 -1.38 12.57 2.07
C GLU A 86 -1.23 12.45 0.55
N TRP A 87 -1.62 11.30 0.01
CA TRP A 87 -1.59 11.11 -1.43
C TRP A 87 -2.53 12.07 -2.15
N ARG A 88 -3.73 12.25 -1.62
CA ARG A 88 -4.68 13.19 -2.23
C ARG A 88 -4.13 14.60 -2.28
N GLN A 89 -3.47 15.04 -1.20
CA GLN A 89 -2.87 16.36 -1.16
C GLN A 89 -1.69 16.46 -2.13
N TYR A 90 -0.83 15.46 -2.11
CA TYR A 90 0.36 15.46 -2.95
C TYR A 90 -0.01 15.36 -4.43
N SER A 91 -0.87 14.40 -4.79
CA SER A 91 -1.26 14.21 -6.17
C SER A 91 -2.07 15.38 -6.71
N GLY A 92 -2.85 16.02 -5.83
CA GLY A 92 -3.57 17.24 -6.23
C GLY A 92 -2.64 18.37 -6.62
N LYS A 93 -1.55 18.54 -5.87
CA LYS A 93 -0.56 19.54 -6.20
C LYS A 93 0.15 19.21 -7.51
N ILE A 94 0.51 17.95 -7.71
CA ILE A 94 1.15 17.52 -8.95
C ILE A 94 0.21 17.71 -10.13
N SER A 95 -1.04 17.30 -9.99
CA SER A 95 -2.05 17.48 -11.04
C SER A 95 -2.25 18.95 -11.36
N GLY A 96 -2.22 19.80 -10.34
CA GLY A 96 -2.35 21.23 -10.55
C GLY A 96 -1.22 21.78 -11.40
N ILE A 97 -0.01 21.29 -11.22
CA ILE A 97 1.13 21.71 -12.04
C ILE A 97 1.02 21.15 -13.45
N LEU A 98 0.74 19.84 -13.56
CA LEU A 98 0.73 19.17 -14.86
C LEU A 98 -0.44 19.61 -15.74
N GLU A 99 -1.59 19.82 -15.14
CA GLU A 99 -2.80 20.17 -15.89
C GLU A 99 -3.15 21.63 -15.78
N GLY A 100 -2.93 22.19 -14.60
CA GLY A 100 -3.27 23.58 -14.34
C GLY A 100 -2.40 24.57 -15.09
N GLY A 101 -1.19 24.18 -15.46
CA GLY A 101 -0.31 25.03 -16.24
C GLY A 101 -0.93 25.50 -17.53
N ASN A 102 -1.86 24.73 -18.05
CA ASN A 102 -2.56 25.06 -19.29
C ASN A 102 -3.60 26.17 -19.11
N ARG A 103 -3.83 26.59 -17.89
CA ARG A 103 -4.88 27.56 -17.58
C ARG A 103 -4.35 28.97 -17.40
N TYR A 104 -3.08 29.15 -17.58
CA TYR A 104 -2.46 30.43 -17.29
C TYR A 104 -2.35 31.34 -18.52
N GLU A 105 -3.07 31.02 -19.53
CA GLU A 105 -3.10 31.83 -20.72
C GLU A 105 -3.72 33.20 -20.48
#